data_aa8b180a7606b2da89482e12bccc0da4
#
_entry.id   aa8b180a7606b2da89482e12bccc0da4
#
_cell.length_a   1.000
_cell.length_b   1.000
_cell.length_c   1.000
_cell.angle_alpha   90.00
_cell.angle_beta   90.00
_cell.angle_gamma   90.00
#
_symmetry.space_group_name_H-M   'P 1'
#
loop_
_entity.id
_entity.type
_entity.pdbx_description
1 polymer ?
#
loop_
_entity_poly.entity_id
_entity_poly.type
_entity_poly.pdbx_seq_one_letter_code
_entity_poly.pdbx_strand_id
1 'polypeptide(L)'
;MSVVSISTVYENIIERIEKITASRNWKIKSVLTLTFLSLFFASPQFRGYEKTFKEIKGWQAFHQQREQPLTPLDFNGASNAAKRTFRLTVPMLAFVFHLNDYAILAIEWLVNILFLYFCILLFEKITNDRSIALLGAIGLTFIYNGHAGFTDNNAWFDIVAYMFLLLAMLYSNVFLIFIFTFLAAWTDERAVVASLLIFLWWKFNEIKTPDFSFTSYFKFGKKSSAVLLALLFYGVGRYLLMEYFNLHASDKNIGLEVLMNATDAMGLGLWSALEGFWLLLIVCCIFLFRQKKYVVALSISLMIAVIMLIAYSVEDITKSAGYMFPVIFIAVAILFETISKIDLRRLLLLCASICFLFPSYYYASHDHIAVWYKPVFIKAFGLF
;
A
#
# COMPACT_ATOMS: atom_id res chain seq x y z
N MET A 1 -7.71 17.99 -41.11
CA MET A 1 -7.28 17.63 -39.76
C MET A 1 -6.46 16.35 -39.87
N SER A 2 -5.12 16.42 -39.64
CA SER A 2 -4.29 15.21 -39.63
C SER A 2 -4.68 14.37 -38.41
N VAL A 3 -5.07 13.12 -38.65
CA VAL A 3 -5.31 12.17 -37.56
C VAL A 3 -3.98 11.94 -36.84
N VAL A 4 -3.82 12.52 -35.65
CA VAL A 4 -2.65 12.28 -34.82
C VAL A 4 -2.69 10.81 -34.41
N SER A 5 -1.69 10.04 -34.83
CA SER A 5 -1.61 8.62 -34.46
C SER A 5 -1.43 8.46 -32.94
N ILE A 6 -2.07 7.46 -32.37
CA ILE A 6 -1.89 7.12 -30.93
C ILE A 6 -0.39 6.92 -30.59
N SER A 7 0.39 6.35 -31.54
CA SER A 7 1.84 6.20 -31.38
C SER A 7 2.55 7.54 -31.22
N THR A 8 2.15 8.57 -31.97
CA THR A 8 2.75 9.90 -31.91
C THR A 8 2.47 10.58 -30.55
N VAL A 9 1.24 10.42 -30.03
CA VAL A 9 0.90 10.96 -28.69
C VAL A 9 1.72 10.28 -27.62
N TYR A 10 1.85 8.96 -27.70
CA TYR A 10 2.65 8.17 -26.79
C TYR A 10 4.13 8.63 -26.79
N GLU A 11 4.73 8.70 -27.97
CA GLU A 11 6.14 9.10 -28.14
C GLU A 11 6.40 10.51 -27.55
N ASN A 12 5.49 11.45 -27.80
CA ASN A 12 5.58 12.80 -27.24
C ASN A 12 5.52 12.81 -25.71
N ILE A 13 4.69 11.96 -25.10
CA ILE A 13 4.59 11.86 -23.62
C ILE A 13 5.89 11.27 -23.07
N ILE A 14 6.39 10.19 -23.66
CA ILE A 14 7.63 9.55 -23.20
C ILE A 14 8.82 10.51 -23.33
N GLU A 15 8.93 11.21 -24.44
CA GLU A 15 10.00 12.21 -24.65
C GLU A 15 9.96 13.32 -23.57
N ARG A 16 8.77 13.78 -23.20
CA ARG A 16 8.61 14.76 -22.10
C ARG A 16 9.05 14.16 -20.76
N ILE A 17 8.70 12.92 -20.47
CA ILE A 17 9.10 12.21 -19.25
C ILE A 17 10.62 12.06 -19.22
N GLU A 18 11.26 11.70 -20.34
CA GLU A 18 12.71 11.59 -20.44
C GLU A 18 13.39 12.95 -20.22
N LYS A 19 12.87 14.04 -20.76
CA LYS A 19 13.37 15.41 -20.50
C LYS A 19 13.26 15.79 -19.02
N ILE A 20 12.14 15.46 -18.36
CA ILE A 20 11.96 15.72 -16.93
C ILE A 20 12.98 14.92 -16.11
N THR A 21 13.15 13.64 -16.41
CA THR A 21 14.01 12.71 -15.67
C THR A 21 15.50 12.89 -15.99
N ALA A 22 15.88 13.60 -17.05
CA ALA A 22 17.25 13.95 -17.37
C ALA A 22 17.86 14.99 -16.38
N SER A 23 17.04 15.80 -15.70
CA SER A 23 17.52 16.84 -14.79
C SER A 23 18.18 16.26 -13.54
N ARG A 24 19.19 16.95 -12.97
CA ARG A 24 19.92 16.52 -11.77
C ARG A 24 18.99 16.30 -10.56
N ASN A 25 17.99 17.15 -10.38
CA ASN A 25 17.09 17.13 -9.22
C ASN A 25 15.72 16.54 -9.58
N TRP A 26 15.64 15.69 -10.60
CA TRP A 26 14.38 15.18 -11.11
C TRP A 26 13.53 14.47 -10.05
N LYS A 27 14.14 13.67 -9.16
CA LYS A 27 13.41 12.94 -8.11
C LYS A 27 12.67 13.89 -7.18
N ILE A 28 13.36 14.93 -6.69
CA ILE A 28 12.75 15.92 -5.78
C ILE A 28 11.61 16.66 -6.49
N LYS A 29 11.86 17.13 -7.73
CA LYS A 29 10.83 17.80 -8.54
C LYS A 29 9.62 16.89 -8.76
N SER A 30 9.87 15.63 -9.13
CA SER A 30 8.81 14.65 -9.34
C SER A 30 8.01 14.41 -8.05
N VAL A 31 8.67 14.18 -6.91
CA VAL A 31 7.98 13.98 -5.63
C VAL A 31 7.13 15.18 -5.26
N LEU A 32 7.64 16.39 -5.39
CA LEU A 32 6.86 17.61 -5.11
C LEU A 32 5.64 17.73 -6.03
N THR A 33 5.79 17.42 -7.32
CA THR A 33 4.68 17.41 -8.28
C THR A 33 3.66 16.33 -7.92
N LEU A 34 4.11 15.11 -7.62
CA LEU A 34 3.22 14.00 -7.24
C LEU A 34 2.52 14.27 -5.91
N THR A 35 3.21 14.88 -4.94
CA THR A 35 2.61 15.33 -3.68
C THR A 35 1.52 16.38 -3.93
N PHE A 36 1.80 17.38 -4.77
CA PHE A 36 0.81 18.38 -5.13
C PHE A 36 -0.41 17.75 -5.81
N LEU A 37 -0.19 16.84 -6.77
CA LEU A 37 -1.27 16.11 -7.42
C LEU A 37 -2.07 15.28 -6.42
N SER A 38 -1.39 14.53 -5.56
CA SER A 38 -2.04 13.73 -4.52
C SER A 38 -2.90 14.60 -3.60
N LEU A 39 -2.37 15.72 -3.09
CA LEU A 39 -3.12 16.67 -2.27
C LEU A 39 -4.31 17.30 -3.01
N PHE A 40 -4.09 17.67 -4.28
CA PHE A 40 -5.14 18.27 -5.10
C PHE A 40 -6.31 17.31 -5.33
N PHE A 41 -6.02 16.04 -5.59
CA PHE A 41 -7.04 15.04 -5.84
C PHE A 41 -7.62 14.45 -4.55
N ALA A 42 -6.85 14.24 -3.51
CA ALA A 42 -7.32 13.77 -2.22
C ALA A 42 -8.21 14.79 -1.49
N SER A 43 -8.06 16.08 -1.82
CA SER A 43 -8.83 17.18 -1.19
C SER A 43 -8.94 17.03 0.33
N PRO A 44 -7.82 16.93 1.05
CA PRO A 44 -7.87 16.74 2.49
C PRO A 44 -8.67 17.85 3.15
N GLN A 45 -9.55 17.49 4.07
CA GLN A 45 -10.41 18.45 4.76
C GLN A 45 -9.62 19.16 5.86
N PHE A 46 -8.81 20.15 5.50
CA PHE A 46 -8.03 20.93 6.45
C PHE A 46 -8.89 21.67 7.51
N ARG A 47 -10.14 21.98 7.15
CA ARG A 47 -11.08 22.60 8.07
C ARG A 47 -11.77 21.53 8.91
N GLY A 48 -11.54 21.52 10.20
CA GLY A 48 -12.23 20.63 11.11
C GLY A 48 -11.37 19.56 11.78
N TYR A 49 -10.05 19.52 11.53
CA TYR A 49 -9.18 18.57 12.25
C TYR A 49 -9.32 18.69 13.77
N GLU A 50 -9.48 19.88 14.32
CA GLU A 50 -9.69 20.04 15.76
C GLU A 50 -10.95 19.32 16.25
N LYS A 51 -12.04 19.40 15.48
CA LYS A 51 -13.26 18.64 15.74
C LYS A 51 -13.04 17.16 15.54
N THR A 52 -12.33 16.78 14.48
CA THR A 52 -11.95 15.40 14.16
C THR A 52 -11.16 14.76 15.31
N PHE A 53 -10.16 15.44 15.85
CA PHE A 53 -9.35 14.92 16.98
C PHE A 53 -10.19 14.67 18.23
N LYS A 54 -11.23 15.45 18.48
CA LYS A 54 -12.09 15.32 19.67
C LYS A 54 -13.23 14.32 19.50
N GLU A 55 -13.85 14.26 18.32
CA GLU A 55 -15.13 13.56 18.13
C GLU A 55 -14.96 12.17 17.48
N ILE A 56 -13.90 11.95 16.70
CA ILE A 56 -13.73 10.69 16.00
C ILE A 56 -13.16 9.61 16.93
N LYS A 57 -13.87 8.49 17.03
CA LYS A 57 -13.51 7.36 17.90
C LYS A 57 -12.09 6.84 17.68
N GLY A 58 -11.59 6.96 16.45
CA GLY A 58 -10.23 6.56 16.13
C GLY A 58 -9.18 7.42 16.82
N TRP A 59 -9.35 8.72 16.82
CA TRP A 59 -8.47 9.63 17.55
C TRP A 59 -8.62 9.48 19.07
N GLN A 60 -9.82 9.26 19.58
CA GLN A 60 -10.04 8.98 21.00
C GLN A 60 -9.29 7.72 21.45
N ALA A 61 -9.35 6.65 20.65
CA ALA A 61 -8.56 5.44 20.93
C ALA A 61 -7.05 5.69 20.86
N PHE A 62 -6.61 6.48 19.89
CA PHE A 62 -5.20 6.88 19.78
C PHE A 62 -4.74 7.71 20.99
N HIS A 63 -5.56 8.66 21.47
CA HIS A 63 -5.26 9.45 22.67
C HIS A 63 -5.07 8.55 23.88
N GLN A 64 -5.97 7.60 24.12
CA GLN A 64 -5.85 6.63 25.20
C GLN A 64 -4.57 5.80 25.07
N GLN A 65 -4.26 5.28 23.87
CA GLN A 65 -3.03 4.55 23.63
C GLN A 65 -1.77 5.43 23.76
N ARG A 66 -1.84 6.71 23.40
CA ARG A 66 -0.71 7.64 23.58
C ARG A 66 -0.42 7.89 25.04
N GLU A 67 -1.44 8.01 25.88
CA GLU A 67 -1.27 8.23 27.33
C GLU A 67 -0.85 6.95 28.04
N GLN A 68 -1.43 5.82 27.67
CA GLN A 68 -1.20 4.53 28.33
C GLN A 68 -1.15 3.40 27.29
N PRO A 69 -0.01 3.21 26.56
CA PRO A 69 0.06 2.31 25.41
C PRO A 69 -0.20 0.84 25.70
N LEU A 70 0.05 0.40 26.94
CA LEU A 70 -0.08 -1.00 27.36
C LEU A 70 -1.29 -1.26 28.26
N THR A 71 -2.30 -0.38 28.22
CA THR A 71 -3.56 -0.61 28.90
C THR A 71 -4.65 -1.00 27.91
N PRO A 72 -5.59 -1.88 28.29
CA PRO A 72 -6.74 -2.21 27.46
C PRO A 72 -7.51 -0.95 27.07
N LEU A 73 -7.92 -0.86 25.81
CA LEU A 73 -8.77 0.23 25.35
C LEU A 73 -10.17 0.10 25.99
N ASP A 74 -10.60 1.14 26.69
CA ASP A 74 -11.90 1.18 27.37
C ASP A 74 -13.02 1.53 26.36
N PHE A 75 -13.28 0.63 25.44
CA PHE A 75 -14.43 0.70 24.56
C PHE A 75 -15.26 -0.53 24.80
N ASN A 76 -16.40 -0.37 25.50
CA ASN A 76 -17.39 -1.43 25.73
C ASN A 76 -17.50 -2.40 24.54
N GLY A 77 -16.67 -3.43 24.48
CA GLY A 77 -16.59 -4.57 23.55
C GLY A 77 -17.16 -4.47 22.12
N ALA A 78 -17.82 -3.38 21.80
CA ALA A 78 -18.65 -3.16 20.63
C ALA A 78 -18.07 -2.19 19.59
N SER A 79 -16.87 -1.66 19.83
CA SER A 79 -16.30 -0.57 19.00
C SER A 79 -15.19 -1.09 18.08
N ASN A 80 -15.18 -0.65 16.81
CA ASN A 80 -14.05 -0.83 15.89
C ASN A 80 -12.73 -0.25 16.44
N ALA A 81 -12.79 0.63 17.44
CA ALA A 81 -11.62 1.17 18.12
C ALA A 81 -10.83 0.09 18.88
N ALA A 82 -11.51 -0.91 19.46
CA ALA A 82 -10.85 -2.01 20.16
C ALA A 82 -9.99 -2.91 19.25
N LYS A 83 -10.21 -2.88 17.93
CA LYS A 83 -9.35 -3.55 16.95
C LYS A 83 -7.94 -2.97 16.91
N ARG A 84 -7.74 -1.74 17.41
CA ARG A 84 -6.46 -1.02 17.37
C ARG A 84 -5.52 -1.36 18.52
N THR A 85 -5.97 -2.16 19.48
CA THR A 85 -5.23 -2.48 20.71
C THR A 85 -3.78 -2.85 20.45
N PHE A 86 -3.49 -3.55 19.36
CA PHE A 86 -2.13 -3.98 18.99
C PHE A 86 -1.43 -3.07 17.97
N ARG A 87 -2.01 -1.93 17.58
CA ARG A 87 -1.37 -0.94 16.68
C ARG A 87 -0.52 0.02 17.50
N LEU A 88 0.63 -0.46 17.94
CA LEU A 88 1.44 0.23 18.96
C LEU A 88 2.53 1.14 18.39
N THR A 89 2.95 0.99 17.13
CA THR A 89 4.11 1.73 16.59
C THR A 89 3.93 3.25 16.71
N VAL A 90 2.82 3.81 16.22
CA VAL A 90 2.60 5.26 16.26
C VAL A 90 2.23 5.76 17.66
N PRO A 91 1.33 5.09 18.43
CA PRO A 91 1.07 5.48 19.81
C PRO A 91 2.32 5.46 20.71
N MET A 92 3.18 4.44 20.60
CA MET A 92 4.45 4.37 21.35
C MET A 92 5.40 5.50 20.97
N LEU A 93 5.51 5.81 19.67
CA LEU A 93 6.30 6.96 19.20
C LEU A 93 5.76 8.26 19.83
N ALA A 94 4.43 8.45 19.79
CA ALA A 94 3.79 9.64 20.35
C ALA A 94 3.97 9.73 21.88
N PHE A 95 3.90 8.60 22.59
CA PHE A 95 4.16 8.51 24.03
C PHE A 95 5.58 8.90 24.38
N VAL A 96 6.58 8.29 23.73
CA VAL A 96 8.01 8.50 24.03
C VAL A 96 8.46 9.93 23.73
N PHE A 97 7.97 10.52 22.62
CA PHE A 97 8.37 11.86 22.20
C PHE A 97 7.38 12.96 22.59
N HIS A 98 6.34 12.64 23.37
CA HIS A 98 5.30 13.57 23.80
C HIS A 98 4.65 14.36 22.64
N LEU A 99 4.38 13.68 21.53
CA LEU A 99 3.87 14.31 20.31
C LEU A 99 2.39 14.64 20.46
N ASN A 100 2.02 15.86 20.05
CA ASN A 100 0.62 16.25 19.95
C ASN A 100 -0.02 15.81 18.62
N ASP A 101 -1.33 15.96 18.49
CA ASP A 101 -2.09 15.49 17.33
C ASP A 101 -1.63 16.13 16.01
N TYR A 102 -1.31 17.43 16.04
CA TYR A 102 -0.79 18.12 14.85
C TYR A 102 0.61 17.63 14.44
N ALA A 103 1.46 17.30 15.41
CA ALA A 103 2.78 16.72 15.12
C ALA A 103 2.62 15.32 14.49
N ILE A 104 1.69 14.50 14.99
CA ILE A 104 1.38 13.19 14.41
C ILE A 104 0.86 13.34 12.99
N LEU A 105 -0.09 14.25 12.75
CA LEU A 105 -0.60 14.53 11.41
C LEU A 105 0.51 15.00 10.45
N ALA A 106 1.39 15.90 10.92
CA ALA A 106 2.53 16.37 10.12
C ALA A 106 3.51 15.24 9.79
N ILE A 107 3.79 14.34 10.75
CA ILE A 107 4.61 13.15 10.52
C ILE A 107 3.94 12.24 9.48
N GLU A 108 2.65 12.00 9.59
CA GLU A 108 1.91 11.17 8.64
C GLU A 108 1.98 11.73 7.21
N TRP A 109 1.81 13.03 7.04
CA TRP A 109 1.96 13.70 5.76
C TRP A 109 3.40 13.63 5.21
N LEU A 110 4.40 13.83 6.09
CA LEU A 110 5.80 13.67 5.72
C LEU A 110 6.09 12.24 5.28
N VAL A 111 5.57 11.24 5.99
CA VAL A 111 5.69 9.82 5.63
C VAL A 111 5.06 9.55 4.27
N ASN A 112 3.92 10.17 3.94
CA ASN A 112 3.30 10.01 2.61
C ASN A 112 4.19 10.60 1.50
N ILE A 113 4.80 11.77 1.71
CA ILE A 113 5.75 12.37 0.77
C ILE A 113 6.96 11.46 0.59
N LEU A 114 7.52 10.96 1.69
CA LEU A 114 8.66 10.04 1.67
C LEU A 114 8.29 8.69 1.02
N PHE A 115 7.07 8.20 1.20
CA PHE A 115 6.59 7.00 0.54
C PHE A 115 6.66 7.14 -0.98
N LEU A 116 6.15 8.24 -1.55
CA LEU A 116 6.26 8.51 -3.00
C LEU A 116 7.73 8.59 -3.45
N TYR A 117 8.59 9.22 -2.66
CA TYR A 117 10.03 9.28 -2.96
C TYR A 117 10.67 7.89 -2.99
N PHE A 118 10.39 7.06 -1.99
CA PHE A 118 10.94 5.70 -1.91
C PHE A 118 10.33 4.75 -2.96
N CYS A 119 9.08 4.98 -3.41
CA CYS A 119 8.53 4.29 -4.57
C CYS A 119 9.35 4.56 -5.84
N ILE A 120 9.68 5.83 -6.11
CA ILE A 120 10.56 6.20 -7.23
C ILE A 120 11.91 5.48 -7.11
N LEU A 121 12.51 5.48 -5.90
CA LEU A 121 13.80 4.83 -5.67
C LEU A 121 13.73 3.31 -5.90
N LEU A 122 12.66 2.65 -5.46
CA LEU A 122 12.51 1.21 -5.62
C LEU A 122 12.30 0.84 -7.09
N PHE A 123 11.45 1.55 -7.84
CA PHE A 123 11.29 1.34 -9.27
C PHE A 123 12.60 1.56 -10.04
N GLU A 124 13.32 2.65 -9.73
CA GLU A 124 14.63 2.93 -10.36
C GLU A 124 15.65 1.83 -10.02
N LYS A 125 15.67 1.36 -8.78
CA LYS A 125 16.55 0.26 -8.34
C LYS A 125 16.27 -1.05 -9.09
N ILE A 126 14.98 -1.37 -9.33
CA ILE A 126 14.54 -2.56 -10.05
C ILE A 126 14.96 -2.50 -11.52
N THR A 127 14.74 -1.35 -12.17
CA THR A 127 14.76 -1.25 -13.63
C THR A 127 15.98 -0.52 -14.19
N ASN A 128 16.70 0.19 -13.34
CA ASN A 128 17.73 1.15 -13.74
C ASN A 128 17.24 2.09 -14.87
N ASP A 129 15.95 2.49 -14.80
CA ASP A 129 15.28 3.32 -15.78
C ASP A 129 14.43 4.39 -15.08
N ARG A 130 14.78 5.66 -15.31
CA ARG A 130 14.13 6.80 -14.65
C ARG A 130 12.70 7.04 -15.14
N SER A 131 12.44 6.77 -16.41
CA SER A 131 11.10 6.93 -17.00
C SER A 131 10.14 5.90 -16.45
N ILE A 132 10.56 4.64 -16.32
CA ILE A 132 9.80 3.58 -15.65
C ILE A 132 9.53 3.96 -14.20
N ALA A 133 10.55 4.47 -13.49
CA ALA A 133 10.41 4.88 -12.10
C ALA A 133 9.35 5.99 -11.92
N LEU A 134 9.38 7.00 -12.78
CA LEU A 134 8.41 8.08 -12.73
C LEU A 134 6.99 7.61 -13.11
N LEU A 135 6.84 6.82 -14.16
CA LEU A 135 5.54 6.29 -14.59
C LEU A 135 4.89 5.40 -13.52
N GLY A 136 5.67 4.51 -12.90
CA GLY A 136 5.19 3.68 -11.80
C GLY A 136 4.73 4.52 -10.60
N ALA A 137 5.51 5.55 -10.24
CA ALA A 137 5.16 6.44 -9.15
C ALA A 137 3.93 7.31 -9.47
N ILE A 138 3.75 7.77 -10.71
CA ILE A 138 2.53 8.47 -11.16
C ILE A 138 1.31 7.57 -10.93
N GLY A 139 1.34 6.33 -11.39
CA GLY A 139 0.22 5.40 -11.19
C GLY A 139 -0.08 5.18 -9.70
N LEU A 140 0.94 4.95 -8.87
CA LEU A 140 0.79 4.79 -7.42
C LEU A 140 0.21 6.01 -6.73
N THR A 141 0.45 7.22 -7.24
CA THR A 141 -0.09 8.47 -6.68
C THR A 141 -1.62 8.51 -6.76
N PHE A 142 -2.21 7.86 -7.76
CA PHE A 142 -3.66 7.88 -8.00
C PHE A 142 -4.43 6.71 -7.38
N ILE A 143 -3.77 5.71 -6.81
CA ILE A 143 -4.42 4.70 -5.99
C ILE A 143 -4.34 5.06 -4.49
N TYR A 144 -5.14 4.39 -3.65
CA TYR A 144 -5.22 4.69 -2.22
C TYR A 144 -3.87 4.84 -1.53
N ASN A 145 -2.90 3.99 -1.85
CA ASN A 145 -1.57 4.00 -1.24
C ASN A 145 -0.81 5.33 -1.41
N GLY A 146 -1.00 6.02 -2.53
CA GLY A 146 -0.29 7.26 -2.84
C GLY A 146 -0.80 8.47 -2.06
N HIS A 147 -1.98 8.39 -1.46
CA HIS A 147 -2.60 9.50 -0.73
C HIS A 147 -3.16 9.11 0.65
N ALA A 148 -2.90 7.89 1.10
CA ALA A 148 -3.44 7.35 2.34
C ALA A 148 -3.21 8.27 3.55
N GLY A 149 -2.01 8.85 3.70
CA GLY A 149 -1.70 9.77 4.78
C GLY A 149 -2.37 11.14 4.66
N PHE A 150 -2.76 11.56 3.44
CA PHE A 150 -3.46 12.83 3.24
C PHE A 150 -4.98 12.70 3.45
N THR A 151 -5.50 11.49 3.37
CA THR A 151 -6.93 11.18 3.51
C THR A 151 -7.28 10.55 4.85
N ASP A 152 -6.29 10.21 5.68
CA ASP A 152 -6.56 9.66 7.01
C ASP A 152 -7.13 10.73 7.94
N ASN A 153 -8.40 10.56 8.29
CA ASN A 153 -9.09 11.38 9.27
C ASN A 153 -9.41 10.63 10.55
N ASN A 154 -8.95 9.38 10.69
CA ASN A 154 -9.34 8.46 11.76
C ASN A 154 -8.16 7.92 12.58
N ALA A 155 -6.95 8.44 12.39
CA ALA A 155 -5.73 7.89 13.00
C ALA A 155 -5.52 6.40 12.70
N TRP A 156 -5.68 5.99 11.43
CA TRP A 156 -5.44 4.61 11.00
C TRP A 156 -3.97 4.32 10.78
N PHE A 157 -3.20 5.32 10.33
CA PHE A 157 -1.77 5.25 10.07
C PHE A 157 -1.36 4.22 9.02
N ASP A 158 -2.24 3.91 8.07
CA ASP A 158 -1.98 2.94 7.00
C ASP A 158 -0.71 3.30 6.22
N ILE A 159 -0.49 4.59 5.94
CA ILE A 159 0.71 5.06 5.21
C ILE A 159 2.01 4.73 5.94
N VAL A 160 2.01 4.70 7.27
CA VAL A 160 3.19 4.34 8.08
C VAL A 160 3.51 2.85 7.89
N ALA A 161 2.49 1.99 7.90
CA ALA A 161 2.65 0.57 7.61
C ALA A 161 3.13 0.34 6.18
N TYR A 162 2.55 1.03 5.18
CA TYR A 162 2.99 0.96 3.78
C TYR A 162 4.44 1.40 3.62
N MET A 163 4.84 2.48 4.30
CA MET A 163 6.23 2.93 4.28
C MET A 163 7.18 1.86 4.78
N PHE A 164 6.90 1.23 5.92
CA PHE A 164 7.76 0.18 6.46
C PHE A 164 7.81 -1.05 5.55
N LEU A 165 6.70 -1.49 4.95
CA LEU A 165 6.70 -2.57 3.96
C LEU A 165 7.56 -2.21 2.74
N LEU A 166 7.46 -0.97 2.24
CA LEU A 166 8.27 -0.48 1.12
C LEU A 166 9.77 -0.45 1.46
N LEU A 167 10.12 0.03 2.66
CA LEU A 167 11.50 0.04 3.13
C LEU A 167 12.06 -1.37 3.31
N ALA A 168 11.24 -2.33 3.76
CA ALA A 168 11.61 -3.74 3.84
C ALA A 168 11.92 -4.36 2.46
N MET A 169 11.33 -3.84 1.36
CA MET A 169 11.68 -4.22 -0.01
C MET A 169 12.92 -3.49 -0.52
N LEU A 170 13.07 -2.23 -0.16
CA LEU A 170 14.12 -1.36 -0.69
C LEU A 170 15.50 -1.71 -0.17
N TYR A 171 15.64 -1.95 1.14
CA TYR A 171 16.91 -2.21 1.79
C TYR A 171 17.25 -3.69 1.80
N SER A 172 18.49 -4.03 1.39
CA SER A 172 18.98 -5.42 1.35
C SER A 172 19.67 -5.88 2.65
N ASN A 173 19.80 -5.00 3.64
CA ASN A 173 20.34 -5.34 4.94
C ASN A 173 19.33 -6.18 5.73
N VAL A 174 19.76 -7.34 6.22
CA VAL A 174 18.91 -8.33 6.92
C VAL A 174 18.24 -7.74 8.17
N PHE A 175 19.01 -6.95 8.94
CA PHE A 175 18.50 -6.30 10.14
C PHE A 175 17.43 -5.24 9.83
N LEU A 176 17.62 -4.45 8.76
CA LEU A 176 16.62 -3.47 8.33
C LEU A 176 15.35 -4.15 7.79
N ILE A 177 15.48 -5.25 7.06
CA ILE A 177 14.32 -6.04 6.62
C ILE A 177 13.52 -6.51 7.84
N PHE A 178 14.19 -7.09 8.84
CA PHE A 178 13.57 -7.52 10.08
C PHE A 178 12.84 -6.35 10.77
N ILE A 179 13.55 -5.25 11.05
CA ILE A 179 12.99 -4.10 11.79
C ILE A 179 11.79 -3.50 11.05
N PHE A 180 11.90 -3.25 9.75
CA PHE A 180 10.80 -2.63 9.00
C PHE A 180 9.59 -3.57 8.88
N THR A 181 9.79 -4.86 8.68
CA THR A 181 8.68 -5.83 8.69
C THR A 181 8.01 -5.89 10.06
N PHE A 182 8.79 -5.90 11.13
CA PHE A 182 8.31 -5.91 12.51
C PHE A 182 7.52 -4.65 12.85
N LEU A 183 8.03 -3.46 12.52
CA LEU A 183 7.35 -2.19 12.74
C LEU A 183 6.07 -2.07 11.90
N ALA A 184 6.07 -2.57 10.66
CA ALA A 184 4.85 -2.62 9.84
C ALA A 184 3.75 -3.44 10.52
N ALA A 185 4.08 -4.62 11.04
CA ALA A 185 3.14 -5.50 11.73
C ALA A 185 2.57 -4.88 13.03
N TRP A 186 3.39 -4.11 13.78
CA TRP A 186 2.92 -3.36 14.96
C TRP A 186 2.23 -2.04 14.63
N THR A 187 2.30 -1.58 13.37
CA THR A 187 1.53 -0.42 12.90
C THR A 187 0.12 -0.84 12.52
N ASP A 188 -0.01 -1.96 11.81
CA ASP A 188 -1.31 -2.51 11.40
C ASP A 188 -1.20 -4.02 11.19
N GLU A 189 -2.15 -4.79 11.73
CA GLU A 189 -2.18 -6.25 11.62
C GLU A 189 -2.32 -6.76 10.17
N ARG A 190 -2.87 -5.96 9.25
CA ARG A 190 -2.94 -6.30 7.82
C ARG A 190 -1.55 -6.36 7.17
N ALA A 191 -0.59 -5.63 7.71
CA ALA A 191 0.80 -5.71 7.26
C ALA A 191 1.44 -7.08 7.55
N VAL A 192 0.94 -7.85 8.51
CA VAL A 192 1.38 -9.24 8.75
C VAL A 192 1.15 -10.08 7.51
N VAL A 193 -0.04 -9.97 6.91
CA VAL A 193 -0.38 -10.71 5.68
C VAL A 193 0.37 -10.15 4.48
N ALA A 194 0.45 -8.83 4.36
CA ALA A 194 1.24 -8.18 3.30
C ALA A 194 2.73 -8.55 3.35
N SER A 195 3.26 -8.86 4.52
CA SER A 195 4.66 -9.30 4.69
C SER A 195 4.95 -10.62 3.99
N LEU A 196 3.94 -11.41 3.64
CA LEU A 196 4.12 -12.58 2.76
C LEU A 196 4.53 -12.17 1.35
N LEU A 197 4.09 -11.01 0.85
CA LEU A 197 4.59 -10.44 -0.42
C LEU A 197 6.05 -9.98 -0.29
N ILE A 198 6.44 -9.45 0.88
CA ILE A 198 7.84 -9.09 1.15
C ILE A 198 8.70 -10.35 1.22
N PHE A 199 8.18 -11.43 1.81
CA PHE A 199 8.83 -12.74 1.80
C PHE A 199 9.03 -13.25 0.36
N LEU A 200 7.99 -13.21 -0.50
CA LEU A 200 8.10 -13.58 -1.92
C LEU A 200 9.09 -12.68 -2.67
N TRP A 201 9.08 -11.38 -2.44
CA TRP A 201 10.03 -10.43 -3.00
C TRP A 201 11.49 -10.88 -2.75
N TRP A 202 11.82 -11.20 -1.51
CA TRP A 202 13.17 -11.65 -1.18
C TRP A 202 13.45 -13.06 -1.69
N LYS A 203 12.46 -13.94 -1.72
CA LYS A 203 12.60 -15.27 -2.34
C LYS A 203 12.98 -15.16 -3.81
N PHE A 204 12.29 -14.33 -4.58
CA PHE A 204 12.60 -14.14 -6.01
C PHE A 204 13.95 -13.43 -6.24
N ASN A 205 14.40 -12.62 -5.29
CA ASN A 205 15.73 -12.00 -5.35
C ASN A 205 16.87 -12.94 -4.90
N GLU A 206 16.60 -13.87 -3.98
CA GLU A 206 17.56 -14.85 -3.50
C GLU A 206 17.71 -16.05 -4.47
N ILE A 207 16.62 -16.43 -5.08
CA ILE A 207 16.57 -17.51 -6.07
C ILE A 207 16.00 -16.89 -7.34
N LYS A 208 16.84 -16.72 -8.37
CA LYS A 208 16.40 -16.12 -9.64
C LYS A 208 15.15 -16.80 -10.18
N THR A 209 14.23 -16.02 -10.70
CA THR A 209 12.92 -16.49 -11.18
C THR A 209 12.96 -17.67 -12.17
N PRO A 210 13.97 -17.85 -13.05
CA PRO A 210 14.06 -19.02 -13.90
C PRO A 210 14.18 -20.35 -13.15
N ASP A 211 14.87 -20.34 -12.01
CA ASP A 211 15.18 -21.55 -11.23
C ASP A 211 14.17 -21.77 -10.08
N PHE A 212 13.12 -20.94 -9.99
CA PHE A 212 12.18 -20.99 -8.90
C PHE A 212 11.21 -22.16 -9.05
N SER A 213 11.26 -23.08 -8.10
CA SER A 213 10.43 -24.27 -8.03
C SER A 213 9.72 -24.36 -6.67
N PHE A 214 8.82 -25.31 -6.53
CA PHE A 214 8.14 -25.52 -5.24
C PHE A 214 9.12 -25.80 -4.09
N THR A 215 10.19 -26.54 -4.34
CA THR A 215 11.26 -26.80 -3.34
C THR A 215 12.01 -25.54 -2.93
N SER A 216 11.96 -24.47 -3.73
CA SER A 216 12.59 -23.18 -3.42
C SER A 216 11.98 -22.51 -2.20
N TYR A 217 10.72 -22.81 -1.86
CA TYR A 217 10.09 -22.31 -0.63
C TYR A 217 10.79 -22.79 0.62
N PHE A 218 11.35 -23.98 0.61
CA PHE A 218 12.03 -24.60 1.75
C PHE A 218 13.53 -24.25 1.81
N LYS A 219 14.06 -23.55 0.82
CA LYS A 219 15.45 -23.05 0.82
C LYS A 219 15.47 -21.66 1.43
N PHE A 220 15.65 -21.56 2.73
CA PHE A 220 15.63 -20.27 3.43
C PHE A 220 16.91 -19.47 3.20
N GLY A 221 16.79 -18.33 2.54
CA GLY A 221 17.85 -17.34 2.43
C GLY A 221 17.82 -16.37 3.63
N LYS A 222 18.91 -15.63 3.85
CA LYS A 222 19.01 -14.72 5.00
C LYS A 222 17.93 -13.64 5.02
N LYS A 223 17.57 -13.08 3.85
CA LYS A 223 16.61 -11.97 3.75
C LYS A 223 15.17 -12.45 3.89
N SER A 224 14.82 -13.55 3.24
CA SER A 224 13.49 -14.15 3.39
C SER A 224 13.27 -14.68 4.82
N SER A 225 14.30 -15.23 5.48
CA SER A 225 14.24 -15.63 6.88
C SER A 225 14.04 -14.45 7.84
N ALA A 226 14.60 -13.26 7.53
CA ALA A 226 14.41 -12.07 8.35
C ALA A 226 12.94 -11.64 8.41
N VAL A 227 12.21 -11.77 7.29
CA VAL A 227 10.76 -11.50 7.26
C VAL A 227 10.01 -12.46 8.17
N LEU A 228 10.27 -13.77 8.05
CA LEU A 228 9.60 -14.78 8.90
C LEU A 228 9.94 -14.60 10.37
N LEU A 229 11.19 -14.26 10.68
CA LEU A 229 11.61 -13.99 12.04
C LEU A 229 10.90 -12.76 12.62
N ALA A 230 10.73 -11.71 11.84
CA ALA A 230 9.98 -10.52 12.26
C ALA A 230 8.52 -10.86 12.59
N LEU A 231 7.86 -11.69 11.77
CA LEU A 231 6.50 -12.16 12.01
C LEU A 231 6.41 -13.07 13.25
N LEU A 232 7.40 -13.93 13.46
CA LEU A 232 7.48 -14.76 14.67
C LEU A 232 7.61 -13.87 15.93
N PHE A 233 8.51 -12.89 15.91
CA PHE A 233 8.69 -11.97 17.06
C PHE A 233 7.44 -11.10 17.29
N TYR A 234 6.75 -10.68 16.23
CA TYR A 234 5.46 -10.03 16.36
C TYR A 234 4.42 -10.94 17.03
N GLY A 235 4.31 -12.20 16.59
CA GLY A 235 3.35 -13.16 17.17
C GLY A 235 3.64 -13.44 18.65
N VAL A 236 4.92 -13.68 19.00
CA VAL A 236 5.35 -13.89 20.39
C VAL A 236 5.08 -12.63 21.22
N GLY A 237 5.46 -11.44 20.72
CA GLY A 237 5.23 -10.17 21.42
C GLY A 237 3.74 -9.92 21.65
N ARG A 238 2.88 -10.18 20.65
CA ARG A 238 1.42 -10.08 20.79
C ARG A 238 0.89 -11.02 21.85
N TYR A 239 1.34 -12.27 21.85
CA TYR A 239 0.96 -13.25 22.86
C TYR A 239 1.35 -12.80 24.28
N LEU A 240 2.58 -12.30 24.47
CA LEU A 240 3.04 -11.79 25.76
C LEU A 240 2.21 -10.57 26.22
N LEU A 241 1.85 -9.67 25.30
CA LEU A 241 1.00 -8.52 25.65
C LEU A 241 -0.41 -8.96 26.04
N MET A 242 -0.97 -9.98 25.43
CA MET A 242 -2.26 -10.57 25.84
C MET A 242 -2.17 -11.16 27.24
N GLU A 243 -1.13 -11.92 27.53
CA GLU A 243 -0.97 -12.63 28.80
C GLU A 243 -0.65 -11.70 29.98
N TYR A 244 0.32 -10.79 29.80
CA TYR A 244 0.81 -9.96 30.90
C TYR A 244 0.10 -8.62 31.07
N PHE A 245 -0.45 -8.07 30.00
CA PHE A 245 -1.13 -6.76 30.01
C PHE A 245 -2.63 -6.86 29.75
N ASN A 246 -3.14 -8.08 29.62
CA ASN A 246 -4.57 -8.33 29.36
C ASN A 246 -5.11 -7.57 28.15
N LEU A 247 -4.27 -7.37 27.10
CA LEU A 247 -4.68 -6.70 25.90
C LEU A 247 -5.48 -7.63 25.00
N HIS A 248 -6.71 -7.24 24.66
CA HIS A 248 -7.57 -8.01 23.77
C HIS A 248 -8.06 -7.14 22.60
N ALA A 249 -8.04 -7.68 21.37
CA ALA A 249 -8.67 -7.05 20.22
C ALA A 249 -10.14 -7.45 20.14
N SER A 250 -10.96 -6.58 19.58
CA SER A 250 -12.37 -6.91 19.28
C SER A 250 -12.47 -7.74 18.00
N ASP A 251 -13.28 -8.79 18.02
CA ASP A 251 -13.61 -9.61 16.84
C ASP A 251 -14.86 -9.11 16.12
N LYS A 252 -15.45 -8.00 16.55
CA LYS A 252 -16.66 -7.44 15.95
C LYS A 252 -16.42 -6.99 14.51
N ASN A 253 -17.38 -7.29 13.65
CA ASN A 253 -17.35 -6.94 12.23
C ASN A 253 -16.10 -7.51 11.49
N ILE A 254 -15.74 -8.75 11.82
CA ILE A 254 -14.69 -9.53 11.16
C ILE A 254 -15.25 -10.93 10.89
N GLY A 255 -14.94 -11.48 9.73
CA GLY A 255 -15.18 -12.87 9.43
C GLY A 255 -16.13 -13.12 8.27
N LEU A 256 -16.71 -14.32 8.26
CA LEU A 256 -17.50 -14.83 7.14
C LEU A 256 -18.79 -14.02 6.89
N GLU A 257 -19.43 -13.52 7.94
CA GLU A 257 -20.63 -12.68 7.81
C GLU A 257 -20.34 -11.39 7.05
N VAL A 258 -19.23 -10.71 7.38
CA VAL A 258 -18.80 -9.50 6.66
C VAL A 258 -18.47 -9.81 5.22
N LEU A 259 -17.77 -10.93 4.97
CA LEU A 259 -17.46 -11.40 3.61
C LEU A 259 -18.73 -11.64 2.78
N MET A 260 -19.75 -12.28 3.36
CA MET A 260 -21.01 -12.54 2.65
C MET A 260 -21.80 -11.27 2.37
N ASN A 261 -21.77 -10.31 3.28
CA ASN A 261 -22.43 -9.02 3.09
C ASN A 261 -21.70 -8.11 2.07
N ALA A 262 -20.41 -8.40 1.80
CA ALA A 262 -19.62 -7.64 0.81
C ALA A 262 -19.76 -8.16 -0.63
N THR A 263 -20.55 -9.20 -0.89
CA THR A 263 -20.67 -9.86 -2.22
C THR A 263 -21.12 -8.91 -3.31
N ASP A 264 -22.04 -8.00 -3.03
CA ASP A 264 -22.62 -7.09 -4.01
C ASP A 264 -21.63 -6.05 -4.53
N ALA A 265 -20.56 -5.75 -3.77
CA ALA A 265 -19.54 -4.79 -4.14
C ALA A 265 -18.15 -5.40 -4.39
N MET A 266 -18.08 -6.73 -4.57
CA MET A 266 -16.79 -7.41 -4.81
C MET A 266 -16.01 -6.81 -5.98
N GLY A 267 -16.67 -6.52 -7.08
CA GLY A 267 -16.02 -5.90 -8.26
C GLY A 267 -15.42 -4.53 -7.94
N LEU A 268 -16.14 -3.72 -7.16
CA LEU A 268 -15.70 -2.38 -6.79
C LEU A 268 -14.51 -2.40 -5.80
N GLY A 269 -14.58 -3.28 -4.80
CA GLY A 269 -13.47 -3.49 -3.85
C GLY A 269 -12.22 -4.02 -4.54
N LEU A 270 -12.38 -4.99 -5.45
CA LEU A 270 -11.28 -5.50 -6.26
C LEU A 270 -10.67 -4.38 -7.12
N TRP A 271 -11.50 -3.60 -7.82
CA TRP A 271 -11.03 -2.47 -8.63
C TRP A 271 -10.24 -1.48 -7.77
N SER A 272 -10.78 -1.02 -6.66
CA SER A 272 -10.19 0.01 -5.80
C SER A 272 -8.85 -0.36 -5.17
N ALA A 273 -8.50 -1.65 -5.16
CA ALA A 273 -7.25 -2.13 -4.60
C ALA A 273 -6.01 -1.66 -5.38
N LEU A 274 -6.05 -1.80 -6.70
CA LEU A 274 -4.89 -1.56 -7.58
C LEU A 274 -5.25 -0.82 -8.87
N GLU A 275 -6.52 -0.64 -9.17
CA GLU A 275 -7.03 0.07 -10.35
C GLU A 275 -6.32 -0.33 -11.66
N GLY A 276 -5.71 0.62 -12.36
CA GLY A 276 -4.98 0.34 -13.60
C GLY A 276 -3.84 -0.66 -13.47
N PHE A 277 -3.28 -0.88 -12.29
CA PHE A 277 -2.22 -1.86 -12.08
C PHE A 277 -2.70 -3.32 -12.16
N TRP A 278 -4.02 -3.58 -12.14
CA TRP A 278 -4.54 -4.90 -12.49
C TRP A 278 -4.10 -5.35 -13.87
N LEU A 279 -4.02 -4.42 -14.84
CA LEU A 279 -3.51 -4.71 -16.17
C LEU A 279 -2.05 -5.18 -16.12
N LEU A 280 -1.22 -4.52 -15.30
CA LEU A 280 0.18 -4.93 -15.09
C LEU A 280 0.28 -6.37 -14.59
N LEU A 281 -0.57 -6.74 -13.61
CA LEU A 281 -0.59 -8.09 -13.03
C LEU A 281 -1.08 -9.14 -14.02
N ILE A 282 -2.13 -8.84 -14.77
CA ILE A 282 -2.65 -9.73 -15.83
C ILE A 282 -1.56 -10.02 -16.86
N VAL A 283 -0.89 -8.97 -17.35
CA VAL A 283 0.22 -9.11 -18.31
C VAL A 283 1.35 -9.93 -17.70
N CYS A 284 1.73 -9.66 -16.45
CA CYS A 284 2.75 -10.42 -15.74
C CYS A 284 2.39 -11.92 -15.67
N CYS A 285 1.17 -12.25 -15.27
CA CYS A 285 0.70 -13.62 -15.21
C CYS A 285 0.73 -14.31 -16.60
N ILE A 286 0.26 -13.63 -17.66
CA ILE A 286 0.29 -14.17 -19.03
C ILE A 286 1.72 -14.53 -19.45
N PHE A 287 2.70 -13.64 -19.18
CA PHE A 287 4.09 -13.92 -19.52
C PHE A 287 4.69 -15.06 -18.70
N LEU A 288 4.37 -15.13 -17.40
CA LEU A 288 4.80 -16.24 -16.54
C LEU A 288 4.24 -17.59 -17.04
N PHE A 289 2.97 -17.63 -17.43
CA PHE A 289 2.35 -18.84 -18.02
C PHE A 289 3.01 -19.23 -19.36
N ARG A 290 3.26 -18.26 -20.24
CA ARG A 290 3.96 -18.50 -21.52
C ARG A 290 5.39 -19.04 -21.32
N GLN A 291 6.08 -18.57 -20.28
CA GLN A 291 7.42 -19.04 -19.90
C GLN A 291 7.40 -20.33 -19.07
N LYS A 292 6.23 -20.93 -18.84
CA LYS A 292 6.04 -22.14 -18.01
C LYS A 292 6.49 -21.97 -16.53
N LYS A 293 6.58 -20.72 -16.04
CA LYS A 293 6.92 -20.38 -14.64
C LYS A 293 5.68 -20.46 -13.75
N TYR A 294 4.98 -21.58 -13.78
CA TYR A 294 3.68 -21.77 -13.11
C TYR A 294 3.75 -21.57 -11.61
N VAL A 295 4.85 -21.99 -10.96
CA VAL A 295 5.01 -21.86 -9.51
C VAL A 295 5.05 -20.40 -9.10
N VAL A 296 5.75 -19.54 -9.84
CA VAL A 296 5.80 -18.09 -9.57
C VAL A 296 4.43 -17.46 -9.78
N ALA A 297 3.76 -17.76 -10.91
CA ALA A 297 2.42 -17.25 -11.20
C ALA A 297 1.41 -17.64 -10.11
N LEU A 298 1.41 -18.92 -9.74
CA LEU A 298 0.51 -19.44 -8.69
C LEU A 298 0.79 -18.79 -7.34
N SER A 299 2.07 -18.56 -6.99
CA SER A 299 2.44 -17.92 -5.73
C SER A 299 1.90 -16.50 -5.63
N ILE A 300 2.08 -15.71 -6.69
CA ILE A 300 1.56 -14.33 -6.75
C ILE A 300 0.03 -14.34 -6.67
N SER A 301 -0.63 -15.18 -7.48
CA SER A 301 -2.09 -15.28 -7.51
C SER A 301 -2.67 -15.72 -6.17
N LEU A 302 -2.03 -16.69 -5.50
CA LEU A 302 -2.45 -17.17 -4.18
C LEU A 302 -2.32 -16.06 -3.11
N MET A 303 -1.21 -15.31 -3.13
CA MET A 303 -1.03 -14.20 -2.17
C MET A 303 -2.06 -13.09 -2.39
N ILE A 304 -2.34 -12.74 -3.64
CA ILE A 304 -3.41 -11.81 -3.99
C ILE A 304 -4.76 -12.33 -3.45
N ALA A 305 -5.09 -13.58 -3.71
CA ALA A 305 -6.34 -14.19 -3.25
C ALA A 305 -6.46 -14.18 -1.71
N VAL A 306 -5.39 -14.50 -0.99
CA VAL A 306 -5.36 -14.48 0.48
C VAL A 306 -5.58 -13.07 1.01
N ILE A 307 -4.87 -12.07 0.46
CA ILE A 307 -5.02 -10.67 0.91
C ILE A 307 -6.43 -10.16 0.59
N MET A 308 -6.98 -10.49 -0.58
CA MET A 308 -8.35 -10.11 -0.94
C MET A 308 -9.38 -10.80 -0.05
N LEU A 309 -9.23 -12.09 0.25
CA LEU A 309 -10.11 -12.79 1.18
C LEU A 309 -10.15 -12.10 2.55
N ILE A 310 -8.99 -11.72 3.07
CA ILE A 310 -8.89 -10.99 4.34
C ILE A 310 -9.48 -9.59 4.20
N ALA A 311 -9.24 -8.89 3.08
CA ALA A 311 -9.79 -7.57 2.84
C ALA A 311 -11.32 -7.57 2.83
N TYR A 312 -11.94 -8.58 2.23
CA TYR A 312 -13.39 -8.74 2.22
C TYR A 312 -13.96 -9.28 3.55
N SER A 313 -13.13 -9.85 4.41
CA SER A 313 -13.53 -10.29 5.75
C SER A 313 -13.54 -9.17 6.79
N VAL A 314 -13.26 -7.92 6.39
CA VAL A 314 -13.28 -6.73 7.25
C VAL A 314 -14.04 -5.59 6.57
N GLU A 315 -14.54 -4.63 7.36
CA GLU A 315 -15.35 -3.52 6.81
C GLU A 315 -14.57 -2.62 5.84
N ASP A 316 -13.31 -2.29 6.14
CA ASP A 316 -12.49 -1.36 5.34
C ASP A 316 -11.80 -2.07 4.17
N ILE A 317 -12.55 -2.48 3.15
CA ILE A 317 -12.05 -3.28 2.03
C ILE A 317 -10.94 -2.58 1.26
N THR A 318 -11.14 -1.33 0.82
CA THR A 318 -10.15 -0.59 0.02
C THR A 318 -8.82 -0.43 0.76
N LYS A 319 -8.86 -0.05 2.04
CA LYS A 319 -7.66 0.07 2.87
C LYS A 319 -6.95 -1.27 3.02
N SER A 320 -7.72 -2.32 3.30
CA SER A 320 -7.18 -3.67 3.50
C SER A 320 -6.59 -4.24 2.22
N ALA A 321 -7.27 -4.05 1.09
CA ALA A 321 -6.79 -4.45 -0.21
C ALA A 321 -5.55 -3.64 -0.67
N GLY A 322 -5.42 -2.38 -0.23
CA GLY A 322 -4.24 -1.55 -0.48
C GLY A 322 -2.93 -2.18 0.00
N TYR A 323 -2.98 -3.08 0.99
CA TYR A 323 -1.80 -3.85 1.44
C TYR A 323 -1.23 -4.80 0.36
N MET A 324 -1.90 -4.96 -0.77
CA MET A 324 -1.35 -5.67 -1.94
C MET A 324 -0.33 -4.87 -2.75
N PHE A 325 -0.14 -3.56 -2.52
CA PHE A 325 0.73 -2.72 -3.35
C PHE A 325 2.14 -3.30 -3.61
N PRO A 326 2.78 -4.10 -2.72
CA PRO A 326 4.09 -4.70 -2.99
C PRO A 326 4.10 -5.58 -4.26
N VAL A 327 2.94 -6.13 -4.65
CA VAL A 327 2.83 -6.97 -5.85
C VAL A 327 3.12 -6.19 -7.14
N ILE A 328 2.89 -4.87 -7.14
CA ILE A 328 3.20 -3.99 -8.28
C ILE A 328 4.71 -4.02 -8.58
N PHE A 329 5.54 -3.89 -7.54
CA PHE A 329 7.00 -3.93 -7.69
C PHE A 329 7.50 -5.32 -8.09
N ILE A 330 6.88 -6.39 -7.57
CA ILE A 330 7.16 -7.77 -7.97
C ILE A 330 6.85 -7.95 -9.46
N ALA A 331 5.70 -7.49 -9.92
CA ALA A 331 5.31 -7.59 -11.33
C ALA A 331 6.23 -6.78 -12.24
N VAL A 332 6.61 -5.55 -11.85
CA VAL A 332 7.58 -4.75 -12.61
C VAL A 332 8.94 -5.44 -12.69
N ALA A 333 9.43 -6.05 -11.60
CA ALA A 333 10.70 -6.77 -11.61
C ALA A 333 10.67 -7.96 -12.59
N ILE A 334 9.59 -8.74 -12.57
CA ILE A 334 9.42 -9.90 -13.47
C ILE A 334 9.29 -9.44 -14.93
N LEU A 335 8.48 -8.42 -15.18
CA LEU A 335 8.27 -7.92 -16.54
C LEU A 335 9.51 -7.24 -17.12
N PHE A 336 10.29 -6.56 -16.29
CA PHE A 336 11.54 -5.94 -16.71
C PHE A 336 12.56 -6.96 -17.23
N GLU A 337 12.56 -8.18 -16.69
CA GLU A 337 13.39 -9.30 -17.20
C GLU A 337 12.79 -9.99 -18.43
N THR A 338 11.51 -9.71 -18.76
CA THR A 338 10.73 -10.52 -19.70
C THR A 338 10.40 -9.78 -20.99
N ILE A 339 10.13 -8.47 -20.91
CA ILE A 339 9.71 -7.63 -22.05
C ILE A 339 10.70 -6.48 -22.28
N SER A 340 10.59 -5.82 -23.43
CA SER A 340 11.43 -4.66 -23.73
C SER A 340 11.12 -3.49 -22.78
N LYS A 341 12.13 -2.64 -22.50
CA LYS A 341 11.94 -1.40 -21.71
C LYS A 341 10.86 -0.49 -22.31
N ILE A 342 10.77 -0.45 -23.64
CA ILE A 342 9.79 0.36 -24.36
C ILE A 342 8.37 -0.15 -24.06
N ASP A 343 8.16 -1.46 -24.14
CA ASP A 343 6.85 -2.07 -23.87
C ASP A 343 6.46 -1.95 -22.40
N LEU A 344 7.41 -2.05 -21.46
CA LEU A 344 7.15 -1.83 -20.05
C LEU A 344 6.77 -0.37 -19.76
N ARG A 345 7.42 0.62 -20.40
CA ARG A 345 7.04 2.03 -20.31
C ARG A 345 5.63 2.26 -20.87
N ARG A 346 5.28 1.63 -22.02
CA ARG A 346 3.93 1.69 -22.59
C ARG A 346 2.88 1.14 -21.64
N LEU A 347 3.15 -0.02 -21.07
CA LEU A 347 2.26 -0.68 -20.13
C LEU A 347 2.06 0.20 -18.88
N LEU A 348 3.14 0.74 -18.29
CA LEU A 348 3.03 1.60 -17.11
C LEU A 348 2.35 2.93 -17.40
N LEU A 349 2.57 3.54 -18.59
CA LEU A 349 1.84 4.72 -19.00
C LEU A 349 0.34 4.42 -19.10
N LEU A 350 -0.03 3.28 -19.69
CA LEU A 350 -1.44 2.85 -19.75
C LEU A 350 -2.01 2.62 -18.35
N CYS A 351 -1.30 1.92 -17.48
CA CYS A 351 -1.72 1.71 -16.09
C CYS A 351 -1.93 3.05 -15.36
N ALA A 352 -0.96 3.96 -15.45
CA ALA A 352 -1.05 5.28 -14.83
C ALA A 352 -2.21 6.12 -15.41
N SER A 353 -2.45 6.04 -16.72
CA SER A 353 -3.58 6.73 -17.37
C SER A 353 -4.93 6.18 -16.88
N ILE A 354 -5.04 4.86 -16.71
CA ILE A 354 -6.24 4.23 -16.16
C ILE A 354 -6.47 4.69 -14.72
N CYS A 355 -5.43 4.64 -13.86
CA CYS A 355 -5.53 5.12 -12.48
C CYS A 355 -5.92 6.61 -12.39
N PHE A 356 -5.47 7.43 -13.35
CA PHE A 356 -5.81 8.86 -13.39
C PHE A 356 -7.24 9.12 -13.89
N LEU A 357 -7.69 8.39 -14.91
CA LEU A 357 -8.96 8.67 -15.60
C LEU A 357 -10.17 8.06 -14.88
N PHE A 358 -9.99 6.96 -14.18
CA PHE A 358 -11.08 6.28 -13.48
C PHE A 358 -11.08 6.66 -12.00
N PRO A 359 -12.27 6.87 -11.41
CA PRO A 359 -12.37 7.25 -10.01
C PRO A 359 -11.95 6.10 -9.10
N SER A 360 -11.24 6.44 -8.03
CA SER A 360 -11.04 5.55 -6.89
C SER A 360 -12.29 5.49 -6.04
N TYR A 361 -12.64 4.29 -5.63
CA TYR A 361 -13.77 4.05 -4.74
C TYR A 361 -13.24 3.61 -3.39
N TYR A 362 -13.74 4.24 -2.35
CA TYR A 362 -13.57 3.77 -1.00
C TYR A 362 -14.78 2.96 -0.59
N TYR A 363 -14.57 1.71 -0.30
CA TYR A 363 -15.58 0.81 0.19
C TYR A 363 -15.30 0.47 1.65
N ALA A 364 -16.11 1.01 2.56
CA ALA A 364 -15.95 0.80 3.99
C ALA A 364 -16.94 -0.21 4.57
N SER A 365 -18.19 -0.24 4.05
CA SER A 365 -19.22 -1.21 4.45
C SER A 365 -20.31 -1.23 3.39
N HIS A 366 -21.25 -2.18 3.51
CA HIS A 366 -22.39 -2.31 2.60
C HIS A 366 -23.11 -0.98 2.31
N ASP A 367 -23.18 -0.09 3.30
CA ASP A 367 -23.92 1.18 3.20
C ASP A 367 -23.02 2.39 2.89
N HIS A 368 -21.70 2.23 2.82
CA HIS A 368 -20.76 3.33 2.69
C HIS A 368 -19.77 3.13 1.55
N ILE A 369 -20.26 3.37 0.32
CA ILE A 369 -19.41 3.53 -0.86
C ILE A 369 -19.17 5.01 -1.06
N ALA A 370 -17.94 5.47 -0.84
CA ALA A 370 -17.55 6.84 -1.12
C ALA A 370 -16.58 6.88 -2.31
N VAL A 371 -16.78 7.83 -3.19
CA VAL A 371 -15.78 8.15 -4.21
C VAL A 371 -14.75 9.07 -3.55
N TRP A 372 -13.56 8.54 -3.28
CA TRP A 372 -12.49 9.31 -2.66
C TRP A 372 -11.77 10.22 -3.64
N TYR A 373 -11.84 9.86 -4.90
CA TYR A 373 -11.14 10.51 -5.97
C TYR A 373 -12.11 11.04 -7.00
N LYS A 374 -12.44 12.33 -6.88
CA LYS A 374 -13.01 13.07 -7.99
C LYS A 374 -12.04 14.17 -8.34
N PRO A 375 -11.46 14.18 -9.54
CA PRO A 375 -10.93 15.43 -10.06
C PRO A 375 -12.02 16.50 -9.87
N VAL A 376 -11.67 17.64 -9.28
CA VAL A 376 -12.63 18.72 -8.96
C VAL A 376 -13.47 19.10 -10.20
N PHE A 377 -12.90 19.03 -11.39
CA PHE A 377 -13.59 19.29 -12.65
C PHE A 377 -14.69 18.26 -12.99
N ILE A 378 -14.52 16.98 -12.64
CA ILE A 378 -15.54 15.95 -12.87
C ILE A 378 -16.76 16.24 -11.99
N LYS A 379 -16.53 16.66 -10.73
CA LYS A 379 -17.61 17.08 -9.84
C LYS A 379 -18.30 18.35 -10.33
N ALA A 380 -17.53 19.30 -10.89
CA ALA A 380 -18.07 20.54 -11.46
C ALA A 380 -18.97 20.30 -12.67
N PHE A 381 -18.72 19.25 -13.46
CA PHE A 381 -19.54 18.86 -14.60
C PHE A 381 -20.67 17.90 -14.25
N GLY A 382 -20.87 17.52 -12.99
CA GLY A 382 -21.96 16.65 -12.57
C GLY A 382 -21.88 15.23 -13.17
N LEU A 383 -20.70 14.77 -13.57
CA LEU A 383 -20.51 13.46 -14.22
C LEU A 383 -20.50 12.29 -13.23
N PHE A 384 -20.62 12.56 -11.91
CA PHE A 384 -20.82 11.58 -10.84
C PHE A 384 -21.60 12.20 -9.68
#